data_178c37cb1f052c52dd1c0b51a3c36cc4
#
_entry.id   178c37cb1f052c52dd1c0b51a3c36cc4
#
_cell.length_a   1.000
_cell.length_b   1.000
_cell.length_c   1.000
_cell.angle_alpha   90.00
_cell.angle_beta   90.00
_cell.angle_gamma   90.00
#
_symmetry.space_group_name_H-M   'P 1'
#
loop_
_entity.id
_entity.type
_entity.pdbx_description
1 polymer ?
#
loop_
_entity_poly.entity_id
_entity_poly.type
_entity_poly.pdbx_seq_one_letter_code
_entity_poly.pdbx_strand_id
1 'polypeptide(L)'
;MALPNIYTEVNFKNQPVSSGTVSDSSSCTISSSALPKKTTVHKSNPGFPTLLLALLIFFLLLAILSSVGLITLFQMYSDLLEEKNTLQQLNHAKLHCIKNYSSVEDKVWSCCPKNWKPFGSHCYFTSWDSASWSDSEEKCSHRGAHLLVIHSQEEQDFITDTLNPRAHYYVGLSDTEGHGKWQWVDQTPFNQNATSWHADEPSGNKGFCVVLSYHPNLKGWGWSVAPCDGYHRLVCKMRQLYL
;
A
#
# COMPACT_ATOMS: atom_id res chain seq x y z
N MET A 1 -35.85 -17.19 10.69
CA MET A 1 -35.91 -15.95 11.51
C MET A 1 -34.97 -14.95 10.89
N ALA A 2 -35.54 -13.96 10.23
CA ALA A 2 -34.81 -12.92 9.52
C ALA A 2 -34.67 -11.69 10.44
N LEU A 3 -33.45 -11.13 10.53
CA LEU A 3 -33.17 -9.89 11.24
C LEU A 3 -33.29 -8.71 10.27
N PRO A 4 -33.84 -7.57 10.68
CA PRO A 4 -34.11 -6.43 9.80
C PRO A 4 -32.87 -5.53 9.64
N ASN A 5 -32.68 -5.09 8.41
CA ASN A 5 -31.77 -4.02 8.00
C ASN A 5 -32.25 -2.67 8.55
N ILE A 6 -31.38 -1.94 9.23
CA ILE A 6 -31.59 -0.53 9.62
C ILE A 6 -30.67 0.32 8.74
N TYR A 7 -31.24 0.92 7.72
CA TYR A 7 -30.64 2.05 7.00
C TYR A 7 -31.22 3.34 7.58
N THR A 8 -30.37 4.22 8.08
CA THR A 8 -30.74 5.60 8.42
C THR A 8 -30.35 6.49 7.24
N GLU A 9 -31.38 6.98 6.53
CA GLU A 9 -31.22 8.04 5.54
C GLU A 9 -30.94 9.38 6.21
N VAL A 10 -29.85 10.05 5.80
CA VAL A 10 -29.58 11.45 6.17
C VAL A 10 -30.10 12.35 5.05
N ASN A 11 -31.15 13.09 5.35
CA ASN A 11 -31.83 14.00 4.42
C ASN A 11 -31.19 15.40 4.51
N PHE A 12 -30.53 15.86 3.47
CA PHE A 12 -30.05 17.24 3.34
C PHE A 12 -31.16 18.14 2.80
N LYS A 13 -31.66 19.04 3.65
CA LYS A 13 -32.59 20.08 3.28
C LYS A 13 -31.85 21.29 2.72
N ASN A 14 -32.00 21.54 1.43
CA ASN A 14 -31.65 22.78 0.78
C ASN A 14 -32.63 23.89 1.16
N GLN A 15 -32.12 25.04 1.59
CA GLN A 15 -32.91 26.27 1.66
C GLN A 15 -32.38 27.29 0.63
N PRO A 16 -33.31 27.98 -0.06
CA PRO A 16 -32.94 28.88 -1.15
C PRO A 16 -32.62 30.30 -0.68
N VAL A 17 -31.71 30.90 -1.41
CA VAL A 17 -31.32 32.30 -1.34
C VAL A 17 -32.46 33.15 -1.96
N SER A 18 -32.94 34.17 -1.20
CA SER A 18 -33.79 35.21 -1.71
C SER A 18 -33.03 36.49 -1.96
N SER A 19 -33.05 36.91 -3.21
CA SER A 19 -32.59 38.20 -3.69
C SER A 19 -33.66 39.28 -3.40
N GLY A 20 -33.22 40.46 -3.00
CA GLY A 20 -34.07 41.65 -2.90
C GLY A 20 -33.25 42.91 -3.20
N THR A 21 -33.42 43.40 -4.38
CA THR A 21 -33.06 44.74 -4.85
C THR A 21 -34.03 45.80 -4.31
N VAL A 22 -33.59 47.05 -4.22
CA VAL A 22 -34.19 48.34 -4.68
C VAL A 22 -33.66 49.50 -3.84
N SER A 23 -32.86 50.37 -4.45
CA SER A 23 -33.07 51.81 -4.83
C SER A 23 -33.74 52.69 -3.76
N ASP A 24 -33.24 53.83 -3.36
CA ASP A 24 -33.25 55.09 -4.09
C ASP A 24 -32.69 56.23 -3.22
N SER A 25 -31.97 57.09 -3.87
CA SER A 25 -31.87 58.54 -3.80
C SER A 25 -32.39 59.34 -2.59
N SER A 26 -31.55 60.21 -2.05
CA SER A 26 -31.75 61.67 -2.19
C SER A 26 -30.66 62.48 -1.52
N SER A 27 -30.18 63.38 -2.28
CA SER A 27 -29.28 64.48 -1.98
C SER A 27 -29.90 65.47 -0.98
N CYS A 28 -29.10 66.12 -0.15
CA CYS A 28 -29.17 67.53 0.04
C CYS A 28 -27.88 68.14 0.63
N THR A 29 -27.52 69.22 0.05
CA THR A 29 -26.34 70.07 0.14
C THR A 29 -26.33 71.04 1.34
N ILE A 30 -25.11 71.65 1.56
CA ILE A 30 -24.78 73.01 2.09
C ILE A 30 -24.56 73.05 3.60
N SER A 31 -23.53 73.64 4.15
CA SER A 31 -22.50 74.62 3.92
C SER A 31 -21.51 74.68 5.08
N SER A 32 -20.32 74.91 4.71
CA SER A 32 -19.20 75.66 5.27
C SER A 32 -19.30 76.29 6.69
N SER A 33 -18.29 76.04 7.48
CA SER A 33 -17.46 77.11 8.07
C SER A 33 -16.13 76.53 8.58
N ALA A 34 -15.12 77.35 8.36
CA ALA A 34 -13.71 77.02 8.45
C ALA A 34 -13.10 77.27 9.85
N LEU A 35 -11.96 76.48 10.06
CA LEU A 35 -10.72 76.84 10.78
C LEU A 35 -10.73 76.79 12.35
N PRO A 36 -9.52 76.58 12.97
CA PRO A 36 -8.27 76.02 12.47
C PRO A 36 -7.65 74.89 13.30
N LYS A 37 -6.82 74.18 12.61
CA LYS A 37 -5.62 73.42 13.01
C LYS A 37 -5.21 73.44 14.47
N LYS A 38 -5.07 72.23 15.00
CA LYS A 38 -3.90 71.88 15.82
C LYS A 38 -3.41 70.50 15.39
N THR A 39 -2.32 70.51 14.61
CA THR A 39 -1.57 69.32 14.21
C THR A 39 -0.85 68.82 15.45
N THR A 40 -1.38 67.82 16.11
CA THR A 40 -0.57 66.95 16.96
C THR A 40 -0.09 65.79 16.12
N VAL A 41 1.19 65.90 15.76
CA VAL A 41 1.92 64.77 15.19
C VAL A 41 2.02 63.68 16.21
N HIS A 42 1.11 62.71 16.14
CA HIS A 42 1.23 61.46 16.89
C HIS A 42 2.35 60.66 16.20
N LYS A 43 3.53 60.74 16.81
CA LYS A 43 4.68 59.92 16.45
C LYS A 43 4.30 58.47 16.84
N SER A 44 3.63 57.78 15.92
CA SER A 44 3.39 56.32 16.06
C SER A 44 4.76 55.64 16.05
N ASN A 45 5.12 55.05 17.18
CA ASN A 45 6.26 54.15 17.31
C ASN A 45 6.07 53.01 16.32
N PRO A 46 6.93 52.82 15.29
CA PRO A 46 6.76 51.79 14.28
C PRO A 46 7.13 50.35 14.79
N GLY A 47 7.44 50.19 16.08
CA GLY A 47 7.94 48.94 16.62
C GLY A 47 6.87 47.93 17.08
N PHE A 48 5.64 48.39 17.38
CA PHE A 48 4.63 47.53 17.98
C PHE A 48 4.00 46.54 16.99
N PRO A 49 3.65 46.92 15.76
CA PRO A 49 3.08 45.95 14.80
C PRO A 49 4.11 44.95 14.26
N THR A 50 5.40 45.34 14.16
CA THR A 50 6.46 44.43 13.69
C THR A 50 6.84 43.40 14.73
N LEU A 51 6.84 43.72 16.00
CA LEU A 51 7.06 42.77 17.11
C LEU A 51 5.93 41.73 17.18
N LEU A 52 4.68 42.17 17.06
CA LEU A 52 3.52 41.31 17.07
C LEU A 52 3.55 40.32 15.89
N LEU A 53 3.87 40.80 14.70
CA LEU A 53 4.03 39.96 13.50
C LEU A 53 5.16 38.93 13.68
N ALA A 54 6.30 39.32 14.25
CA ALA A 54 7.42 38.43 14.50
C ALA A 54 7.02 37.32 15.51
N LEU A 55 6.26 37.66 16.56
CA LEU A 55 5.74 36.67 17.51
C LEU A 55 4.75 35.70 16.86
N LEU A 56 3.86 36.21 16.02
CA LEU A 56 2.93 35.33 15.28
C LEU A 56 3.65 34.36 14.38
N ILE A 57 4.66 34.80 13.61
CA ILE A 57 5.47 33.95 12.77
C ILE A 57 6.23 32.91 13.61
N PHE A 58 6.79 33.31 14.75
CA PHE A 58 7.49 32.42 15.65
C PHE A 58 6.58 31.29 16.19
N PHE A 59 5.37 31.63 16.67
CA PHE A 59 4.41 30.63 17.14
C PHE A 59 3.90 29.71 16.02
N LEU A 60 3.76 30.24 14.80
CA LEU A 60 3.35 29.48 13.63
C LEU A 60 4.43 28.46 13.25
N LEU A 61 5.70 28.86 13.29
CA LEU A 61 6.83 27.94 13.06
C LEU A 61 6.91 26.86 14.13
N LEU A 62 6.70 27.22 15.41
CA LEU A 62 6.66 26.23 16.48
C LEU A 62 5.50 25.23 16.31
N ALA A 63 4.33 25.70 15.88
CA ALA A 63 3.19 24.84 15.60
C ALA A 63 3.47 23.87 14.43
N ILE A 64 4.14 24.32 13.39
CA ILE A 64 4.55 23.48 12.25
C ILE A 64 5.56 22.43 12.72
N LEU A 65 6.58 22.81 13.46
CA LEU A 65 7.59 21.88 13.97
C LEU A 65 6.98 20.83 14.90
N SER A 66 6.06 21.23 15.77
CA SER A 66 5.38 20.29 16.66
C SER A 66 4.46 19.33 15.89
N SER A 67 3.77 19.81 14.84
CA SER A 67 2.93 18.95 14.00
C SER A 67 3.74 17.93 13.20
N VAL A 68 4.88 18.35 12.63
CA VAL A 68 5.81 17.42 11.95
C VAL A 68 6.34 16.37 12.93
N GLY A 69 6.76 16.79 14.15
CA GLY A 69 7.20 15.87 15.19
C GLY A 69 6.13 14.85 15.59
N LEU A 70 4.87 15.27 15.72
CA LEU A 70 3.77 14.37 16.02
C LEU A 70 3.49 13.38 14.88
N ILE A 71 3.56 13.84 13.63
CA ILE A 71 3.38 12.97 12.46
C ILE A 71 4.47 11.89 12.41
N THR A 72 5.73 12.27 12.61
CA THR A 72 6.84 11.30 12.61
C THR A 72 6.75 10.29 13.74
N LEU A 73 6.36 10.73 14.95
CA LEU A 73 6.11 9.84 16.08
C LEU A 73 4.94 8.89 15.81
N PHE A 74 3.88 9.38 15.18
CA PHE A 74 2.73 8.57 14.84
C PHE A 74 3.09 7.50 13.79
N GLN A 75 3.91 7.84 12.80
CA GLN A 75 4.40 6.89 11.80
C GLN A 75 5.26 5.80 12.47
N MET A 76 6.26 6.18 13.28
CA MET A 76 7.06 5.21 14.04
C MET A 76 6.21 4.30 14.94
N TYR A 77 5.18 4.85 15.58
CA TYR A 77 4.29 4.07 16.44
C TYR A 77 3.42 3.10 15.62
N SER A 78 2.96 3.51 14.43
CA SER A 78 2.19 2.67 13.51
C SER A 78 3.04 1.49 13.03
N ASP A 79 4.30 1.74 12.65
CA ASP A 79 5.22 0.69 12.19
C ASP A 79 5.51 -0.33 13.30
N LEU A 80 5.71 0.13 14.54
CA LEU A 80 5.89 -0.74 15.71
C LEU A 80 4.64 -1.56 16.04
N LEU A 81 3.44 -1.00 15.84
CA LEU A 81 2.16 -1.71 16.04
C LEU A 81 1.96 -2.80 14.99
N GLU A 82 2.33 -2.53 13.75
CA GLU A 82 2.24 -3.49 12.66
C GLU A 82 3.21 -4.66 12.89
N GLU A 83 4.46 -4.39 13.27
CA GLU A 83 5.44 -5.40 13.65
C GLU A 83 4.95 -6.26 14.84
N LYS A 84 4.39 -5.65 15.87
CA LYS A 84 3.83 -6.36 17.03
C LYS A 84 2.63 -7.22 16.65
N ASN A 85 1.74 -6.74 15.78
CA ASN A 85 0.57 -7.51 15.33
C ASN A 85 1.00 -8.70 14.46
N THR A 86 2.01 -8.51 13.62
CA THR A 86 2.59 -9.58 12.80
C THR A 86 3.20 -10.67 13.68
N LEU A 87 3.96 -10.29 14.71
CA LEU A 87 4.51 -11.22 15.71
C LEU A 87 3.42 -11.93 16.53
N GLN A 88 2.32 -11.26 16.88
CA GLN A 88 1.20 -11.89 17.57
C GLN A 88 0.44 -12.88 16.69
N GLN A 89 0.24 -12.57 15.42
CA GLN A 89 -0.36 -13.52 14.46
C GLN A 89 0.54 -14.73 14.23
N LEU A 90 1.86 -14.56 14.22
CA LEU A 90 2.82 -15.64 14.14
C LEU A 90 2.78 -16.55 15.37
N ASN A 91 2.62 -15.99 16.57
CA ASN A 91 2.50 -16.77 17.83
C ASN A 91 1.21 -17.60 17.92
N HIS A 92 0.14 -17.21 17.21
CA HIS A 92 -1.08 -18.02 17.07
C HIS A 92 -1.04 -19.00 15.90
N ALA A 93 -0.13 -18.80 14.92
CA ALA A 93 0.09 -19.77 13.85
C ALA A 93 0.86 -20.96 14.43
N LYS A 94 0.25 -22.15 14.41
CA LYS A 94 0.98 -23.39 14.72
C LYS A 94 2.14 -23.49 13.74
N LEU A 95 3.37 -23.39 14.23
CA LEU A 95 4.59 -23.50 13.43
C LEU A 95 4.90 -25.01 13.21
N HIS A 96 5.36 -25.32 12.01
CA HIS A 96 5.96 -26.61 11.67
C HIS A 96 7.47 -26.41 11.57
N CYS A 97 8.21 -26.87 12.57
CA CYS A 97 9.65 -26.65 12.66
C CYS A 97 10.43 -27.92 12.26
N ILE A 98 11.49 -27.72 11.49
CA ILE A 98 12.44 -28.77 11.11
C ILE A 98 13.79 -28.41 11.74
N LYS A 99 14.41 -29.42 12.36
CA LYS A 99 15.72 -29.26 12.94
C LYS A 99 16.78 -29.43 11.86
N ASN A 100 17.49 -28.36 11.54
CA ASN A 100 18.62 -28.42 10.62
C ASN A 100 19.89 -28.81 11.38
N TYR A 101 20.51 -29.89 10.96
CA TYR A 101 21.85 -30.28 11.39
C TYR A 101 22.87 -29.66 10.45
N SER A 102 23.24 -28.41 10.65
CA SER A 102 24.48 -27.90 10.07
C SER A 102 25.62 -28.32 11.02
N SER A 103 26.65 -28.93 10.48
CA SER A 103 27.86 -29.34 11.17
C SER A 103 28.41 -28.16 11.96
N VAL A 104 28.62 -28.36 13.27
CA VAL A 104 29.20 -27.45 14.27
C VAL A 104 28.17 -26.61 15.06
N GLU A 105 27.85 -27.17 16.24
CA GLU A 105 27.40 -26.57 17.51
C GLU A 105 26.09 -25.76 17.63
N ASP A 106 25.54 -25.14 16.60
CA ASP A 106 24.28 -24.41 16.77
C ASP A 106 23.07 -25.16 16.19
N LYS A 107 22.22 -25.62 17.11
CA LYS A 107 20.93 -26.25 16.79
C LYS A 107 19.94 -25.17 16.41
N VAL A 108 19.91 -24.78 15.13
CA VAL A 108 18.96 -23.79 14.62
C VAL A 108 17.72 -24.52 14.10
N TRP A 109 16.54 -24.15 14.64
CA TRP A 109 15.26 -24.60 14.12
C TRP A 109 14.80 -23.67 13.02
N SER A 110 14.46 -24.22 11.86
CA SER A 110 13.79 -23.50 10.79
C SER A 110 12.30 -23.85 10.76
N CYS A 111 11.46 -22.84 10.80
CA CYS A 111 10.03 -22.99 10.99
C CYS A 111 9.21 -22.32 9.89
N CYS A 112 8.17 -23.00 9.43
CA CYS A 112 7.14 -22.42 8.59
C CYS A 112 5.78 -22.44 9.32
N PRO A 113 4.88 -21.49 9.01
CA PRO A 113 3.51 -21.55 9.49
C PRO A 113 2.82 -22.86 9.06
N LYS A 114 1.84 -23.31 9.84
CA LYS A 114 1.05 -24.51 9.50
C LYS A 114 0.43 -24.34 8.10
N ASN A 115 0.45 -25.40 7.31
CA ASN A 115 -0.03 -25.47 5.93
C ASN A 115 0.85 -24.73 4.90
N TRP A 116 2.00 -24.18 5.31
CA TRP A 116 3.02 -23.72 4.41
C TRP A 116 4.04 -24.82 4.14
N LYS A 117 4.57 -24.87 2.93
CA LYS A 117 5.55 -25.86 2.48
C LYS A 117 6.96 -25.25 2.56
N PRO A 118 7.88 -25.86 3.32
CA PRO A 118 9.26 -25.39 3.37
C PRO A 118 10.05 -25.85 2.14
N PHE A 119 10.86 -24.96 1.58
CA PHE A 119 11.87 -25.28 0.58
C PHE A 119 13.02 -24.25 0.66
N GLY A 120 14.26 -24.75 0.72
CA GLY A 120 15.43 -23.90 0.92
C GLY A 120 15.30 -23.11 2.23
N SER A 121 15.42 -21.79 2.15
CA SER A 121 15.26 -20.86 3.26
C SER A 121 13.88 -20.19 3.34
N HIS A 122 12.91 -20.70 2.59
CA HIS A 122 11.60 -20.07 2.43
C HIS A 122 10.43 -21.03 2.73
N CYS A 123 9.28 -20.42 2.98
CA CYS A 123 7.99 -21.08 3.14
C CYS A 123 7.04 -20.61 2.04
N TYR A 124 6.23 -21.54 1.52
CA TYR A 124 5.32 -21.31 0.40
C TYR A 124 3.91 -21.70 0.75
N PHE A 125 2.97 -20.83 0.39
CA PHE A 125 1.54 -21.07 0.57
C PHE A 125 0.80 -20.94 -0.76
N THR A 126 -0.09 -21.88 -1.05
CA THR A 126 -0.93 -21.88 -2.24
C THR A 126 -2.39 -21.70 -1.85
N SER A 127 -3.08 -20.75 -2.46
CA SER A 127 -4.52 -20.54 -2.21
C SER A 127 -5.39 -21.48 -3.02
N TRP A 128 -6.59 -21.74 -2.50
CA TRP A 128 -7.68 -22.36 -3.25
C TRP A 128 -8.60 -21.32 -3.89
N ASP A 129 -8.68 -20.13 -3.29
CA ASP A 129 -9.48 -19.01 -3.75
C ASP A 129 -8.73 -18.22 -4.81
N SER A 130 -9.49 -17.63 -5.73
CA SER A 130 -9.00 -16.74 -6.77
C SER A 130 -9.21 -15.28 -6.36
N ALA A 131 -8.32 -14.39 -6.84
CA ALA A 131 -8.38 -12.95 -6.62
C ALA A 131 -7.71 -12.21 -7.79
N SER A 132 -7.85 -10.88 -7.84
CA SER A 132 -7.02 -10.03 -8.69
C SER A 132 -5.56 -10.07 -8.26
N TRP A 133 -4.64 -9.59 -9.09
CA TRP A 133 -3.22 -9.60 -8.73
C TRP A 133 -2.95 -8.73 -7.50
N SER A 134 -3.52 -7.52 -7.44
CA SER A 134 -3.38 -6.62 -6.29
C SER A 134 -3.95 -7.20 -5.00
N ASP A 135 -5.16 -7.78 -5.06
CA ASP A 135 -5.77 -8.43 -3.90
C ASP A 135 -4.95 -9.68 -3.48
N SER A 136 -4.29 -10.33 -4.44
CA SER A 136 -3.43 -11.49 -4.18
C SER A 136 -2.17 -11.08 -3.41
N GLU A 137 -1.53 -9.97 -3.79
CA GLU A 137 -0.40 -9.39 -3.07
C GLU A 137 -0.81 -8.95 -1.66
N GLU A 138 -1.95 -8.25 -1.53
CA GLU A 138 -2.49 -7.86 -0.23
C GLU A 138 -2.75 -9.07 0.67
N LYS A 139 -3.33 -10.16 0.12
CA LYS A 139 -3.55 -11.40 0.87
C LYS A 139 -2.26 -12.07 1.33
N CYS A 140 -1.18 -11.99 0.54
CA CYS A 140 0.13 -12.47 0.96
C CYS A 140 0.73 -11.55 2.03
N SER A 141 0.65 -10.23 1.84
CA SER A 141 1.14 -9.22 2.79
C SER A 141 0.50 -9.37 4.17
N HIS A 142 -0.80 -9.57 4.26
CA HIS A 142 -1.50 -9.85 5.53
C HIS A 142 -1.01 -11.13 6.25
N ARG A 143 -0.25 -11.98 5.57
CA ARG A 143 0.39 -13.18 6.15
C ARG A 143 1.87 -12.99 6.45
N GLY A 144 2.38 -11.75 6.34
CA GLY A 144 3.81 -11.46 6.48
C GLY A 144 4.64 -12.03 5.32
N ALA A 145 4.05 -12.13 4.13
CA ALA A 145 4.62 -12.70 2.93
C ALA A 145 4.41 -11.77 1.73
N HIS A 146 4.88 -12.13 0.57
CA HIS A 146 4.59 -11.51 -0.72
C HIS A 146 4.22 -12.57 -1.75
N LEU A 147 3.67 -12.18 -2.90
CA LEU A 147 3.50 -13.07 -4.03
C LEU A 147 4.84 -13.70 -4.43
N LEU A 148 4.79 -14.94 -4.91
CA LEU A 148 5.97 -15.74 -5.26
C LEU A 148 6.92 -14.98 -6.18
N VAL A 149 8.15 -14.78 -5.73
CA VAL A 149 9.29 -14.32 -6.52
C VAL A 149 10.18 -15.53 -6.79
N ILE A 150 10.39 -15.87 -8.06
CA ILE A 150 11.10 -17.08 -8.48
C ILE A 150 12.55 -16.72 -8.80
N HIS A 151 13.49 -17.31 -8.06
CA HIS A 151 14.91 -17.04 -8.23
C HIS A 151 15.69 -18.17 -8.91
N SER A 152 15.12 -19.38 -8.96
CA SER A 152 15.77 -20.52 -9.60
C SER A 152 14.77 -21.50 -10.21
N GLN A 153 15.26 -22.36 -11.10
CA GLN A 153 14.45 -23.40 -11.72
C GLN A 153 14.02 -24.45 -10.70
N GLU A 154 14.89 -24.80 -9.76
CA GLU A 154 14.59 -25.76 -8.69
C GLU A 154 13.48 -25.28 -7.77
N GLU A 155 13.45 -23.96 -7.53
CA GLU A 155 12.35 -23.33 -6.78
C GLU A 155 11.03 -23.44 -7.55
N GLN A 156 11.05 -23.15 -8.86
CA GLN A 156 9.87 -23.28 -9.70
C GLN A 156 9.37 -24.72 -9.75
N ASP A 157 10.26 -25.67 -9.95
CA ASP A 157 9.91 -27.10 -10.03
C ASP A 157 9.26 -27.57 -8.73
N PHE A 158 9.86 -27.24 -7.57
CA PHE A 158 9.27 -27.55 -6.27
C PHE A 158 7.85 -26.99 -6.10
N ILE A 159 7.63 -25.74 -6.51
CA ILE A 159 6.32 -25.10 -6.40
C ILE A 159 5.33 -25.79 -7.33
N THR A 160 5.69 -25.97 -8.60
CA THR A 160 4.79 -26.50 -9.64
C THR A 160 4.38 -27.95 -9.38
N ASP A 161 5.22 -28.76 -8.75
CA ASP A 161 4.86 -30.10 -8.27
C ASP A 161 3.70 -30.12 -7.29
N THR A 162 3.43 -29.00 -6.66
CA THR A 162 2.34 -28.86 -5.67
C THR A 162 1.09 -28.20 -6.22
N LEU A 163 1.14 -27.63 -7.42
CA LEU A 163 0.04 -26.89 -8.03
C LEU A 163 -0.92 -27.81 -8.80
N ASN A 164 -2.16 -27.35 -8.91
CA ASN A 164 -3.14 -28.02 -9.76
C ASN A 164 -2.98 -27.55 -11.22
N PRO A 165 -2.68 -28.45 -12.16
CA PRO A 165 -2.43 -28.09 -13.56
C PRO A 165 -3.65 -27.53 -14.32
N ARG A 166 -4.85 -27.55 -13.69
CA ARG A 166 -6.06 -26.96 -14.25
C ARG A 166 -6.31 -25.53 -13.78
N ALA A 167 -5.42 -24.96 -12.97
CA ALA A 167 -5.56 -23.60 -12.45
C ALA A 167 -4.32 -22.78 -12.80
N HIS A 168 -4.52 -21.47 -12.91
CA HIS A 168 -3.45 -20.51 -13.08
C HIS A 168 -3.17 -19.83 -11.74
N TYR A 169 -1.91 -19.46 -11.49
CA TYR A 169 -1.47 -18.93 -10.20
C TYR A 169 -0.68 -17.65 -10.40
N TYR A 170 -1.14 -16.55 -9.82
CA TYR A 170 -0.38 -15.32 -9.80
C TYR A 170 0.95 -15.48 -9.07
N VAL A 171 1.98 -14.90 -9.66
CA VAL A 171 3.31 -14.67 -9.08
C VAL A 171 3.59 -13.19 -8.96
N GLY A 172 4.62 -12.82 -8.21
CA GLY A 172 4.93 -11.43 -7.89
C GLY A 172 5.62 -10.64 -9.00
N LEU A 173 5.42 -11.00 -10.27
CA LEU A 173 6.00 -10.31 -11.43
C LEU A 173 4.92 -9.58 -12.20
N SER A 174 5.14 -8.29 -12.48
CA SER A 174 4.18 -7.47 -13.23
C SER A 174 4.88 -6.42 -14.10
N ASP A 175 4.19 -5.99 -15.15
CA ASP A 175 4.48 -4.82 -15.97
C ASP A 175 3.20 -3.98 -16.08
N THR A 176 2.88 -3.27 -15.03
CA THR A 176 1.63 -2.51 -14.93
C THR A 176 1.55 -1.34 -15.90
N GLU A 177 2.70 -0.84 -16.38
CA GLU A 177 2.78 0.24 -17.35
C GLU A 177 2.71 -0.24 -18.80
N GLY A 178 2.94 -1.54 -19.04
CA GLY A 178 2.89 -2.12 -20.39
C GLY A 178 4.04 -1.71 -21.30
N HIS A 179 5.20 -1.38 -20.72
CA HIS A 179 6.38 -0.93 -21.45
C HIS A 179 7.50 -1.97 -21.52
N GLY A 180 7.22 -3.22 -21.16
CA GLY A 180 8.23 -4.29 -21.05
C GLY A 180 9.14 -4.13 -19.82
N LYS A 181 8.74 -3.33 -18.86
CA LYS A 181 9.47 -3.09 -17.61
C LYS A 181 8.97 -4.03 -16.51
N TRP A 182 9.34 -5.27 -16.62
CA TRP A 182 8.98 -6.30 -15.64
C TRP A 182 9.63 -6.03 -14.29
N GLN A 183 8.83 -6.07 -13.22
CA GLN A 183 9.28 -5.80 -11.87
C GLN A 183 8.71 -6.83 -10.88
N TRP A 184 9.59 -7.35 -10.02
CA TRP A 184 9.19 -8.18 -8.89
C TRP A 184 8.64 -7.34 -7.73
N VAL A 185 7.67 -7.89 -6.99
CA VAL A 185 7.07 -7.23 -5.81
C VAL A 185 8.09 -6.93 -4.70
N ASP A 186 9.16 -7.72 -4.59
CA ASP A 186 10.24 -7.53 -3.62
C ASP A 186 11.35 -6.59 -4.14
N GLN A 187 11.14 -5.96 -5.31
CA GLN A 187 12.08 -5.06 -5.98
C GLN A 187 13.42 -5.70 -6.40
N THR A 188 13.53 -7.02 -6.36
CA THR A 188 14.72 -7.69 -6.91
C THR A 188 14.77 -7.51 -8.42
N PRO A 189 15.98 -7.42 -9.05
CA PRO A 189 16.11 -7.23 -10.46
C PRO A 189 15.53 -8.41 -11.24
N PHE A 190 14.71 -8.11 -12.25
CA PHE A 190 14.22 -9.12 -13.17
C PHE A 190 15.32 -9.51 -14.16
N ASN A 191 15.65 -10.81 -14.20
CA ASN A 191 16.64 -11.35 -15.13
C ASN A 191 15.94 -11.99 -16.33
N GLN A 192 15.99 -11.33 -17.48
CA GLN A 192 15.38 -11.82 -18.71
C GLN A 192 15.96 -13.16 -19.21
N ASN A 193 17.20 -13.49 -18.83
CA ASN A 193 17.85 -14.72 -19.26
C ASN A 193 17.48 -15.95 -18.39
N ALA A 194 16.88 -15.71 -17.22
CA ALA A 194 16.47 -16.73 -16.26
C ALA A 194 14.95 -16.82 -16.17
N THR A 195 14.27 -16.89 -17.30
CA THR A 195 12.81 -16.91 -17.37
C THR A 195 12.28 -18.23 -17.91
N SER A 196 11.19 -18.68 -17.34
CA SER A 196 10.46 -19.89 -17.77
C SER A 196 9.18 -19.52 -18.52
N TRP A 197 9.27 -18.56 -19.44
CA TRP A 197 8.15 -18.18 -20.29
C TRP A 197 7.71 -19.33 -21.18
N HIS A 198 6.40 -19.47 -21.41
CA HIS A 198 5.92 -20.28 -22.51
C HIS A 198 6.37 -19.72 -23.86
N ALA A 199 6.35 -20.55 -24.89
CA ALA A 199 6.62 -20.08 -26.23
C ALA A 199 5.67 -18.95 -26.62
N ASP A 200 6.19 -17.89 -27.26
CA ASP A 200 5.46 -16.69 -27.67
C ASP A 200 5.02 -15.76 -26.50
N GLU A 201 5.50 -16.00 -25.27
CA GLU A 201 5.32 -15.13 -24.13
C GLU A 201 6.58 -14.30 -23.81
N PRO A 202 6.45 -13.07 -23.28
CA PRO A 202 5.21 -12.34 -22.97
C PRO A 202 4.55 -11.78 -24.22
N SER A 203 3.24 -12.02 -24.37
CA SER A 203 2.43 -11.55 -25.50
C SER A 203 1.53 -10.37 -25.10
N GLY A 204 1.41 -9.36 -25.98
CA GLY A 204 0.49 -8.22 -25.79
C GLY A 204 1.16 -6.87 -25.55
N ASN A 205 0.33 -5.81 -25.52
CA ASN A 205 0.76 -4.41 -25.53
C ASN A 205 0.21 -3.58 -24.33
N LYS A 206 -0.33 -4.20 -23.30
CA LYS A 206 -0.93 -3.49 -22.15
C LYS A 206 -0.40 -4.09 -20.87
N GLY A 207 -0.54 -3.33 -19.76
CA GLY A 207 -0.09 -3.73 -18.44
C GLY A 207 -0.55 -5.12 -18.01
N PHE A 208 0.40 -5.98 -17.74
CA PHE A 208 0.16 -7.38 -17.45
C PHE A 208 0.76 -7.80 -16.11
N CYS A 209 0.14 -8.83 -15.55
CA CYS A 209 0.64 -9.58 -14.43
C CYS A 209 0.97 -11.01 -14.88
N VAL A 210 1.87 -11.67 -14.18
CA VAL A 210 2.36 -13.00 -14.58
C VAL A 210 1.66 -14.09 -13.79
N VAL A 211 1.29 -15.15 -14.50
CA VAL A 211 0.75 -16.38 -13.91
C VAL A 211 1.61 -17.58 -14.26
N LEU A 212 1.74 -18.52 -13.33
CA LEU A 212 2.14 -19.89 -13.62
C LEU A 212 0.95 -20.63 -14.21
N SER A 213 1.15 -21.21 -15.39
CA SER A 213 0.14 -22.00 -16.12
C SER A 213 0.74 -23.30 -16.63
N TYR A 214 -0.08 -24.34 -16.73
CA TYR A 214 0.32 -25.64 -17.26
C TYR A 214 -0.24 -25.86 -18.66
N HIS A 215 0.65 -26.07 -19.63
CA HIS A 215 0.28 -26.38 -21.01
C HIS A 215 0.91 -27.69 -21.45
N PRO A 216 0.13 -28.77 -21.61
CA PRO A 216 0.67 -30.09 -21.99
C PRO A 216 1.48 -30.06 -23.26
N ASN A 217 1.08 -29.24 -24.22
CA ASN A 217 1.71 -29.10 -25.54
C ASN A 217 2.94 -28.17 -25.54
N LEU A 218 3.19 -27.41 -24.44
CA LEU A 218 4.26 -26.42 -24.34
C LEU A 218 5.28 -26.76 -23.24
N LYS A 219 5.64 -28.03 -23.08
CA LYS A 219 6.61 -28.52 -22.09
C LYS A 219 6.14 -28.39 -20.60
N GLY A 220 4.85 -28.35 -20.33
CA GLY A 220 4.35 -28.39 -18.97
C GLY A 220 4.13 -27.00 -18.35
N TRP A 221 4.72 -26.75 -17.18
CA TRP A 221 4.59 -25.48 -16.47
C TRP A 221 5.47 -24.39 -17.08
N GLY A 222 4.91 -23.19 -17.15
CA GLY A 222 5.62 -22.00 -17.61
C GLY A 222 4.90 -20.73 -17.20
N TRP A 223 5.49 -19.61 -17.55
CA TRP A 223 4.95 -18.29 -17.29
C TRP A 223 4.11 -17.82 -18.48
N SER A 224 2.96 -17.22 -18.18
CA SER A 224 2.12 -16.55 -19.16
C SER A 224 1.69 -15.18 -18.60
N VAL A 225 1.39 -14.25 -19.51
CA VAL A 225 0.79 -12.98 -19.12
C VAL A 225 -0.71 -13.11 -18.92
N ALA A 226 -1.24 -12.36 -17.95
CA ALA A 226 -2.67 -12.27 -17.69
C ALA A 226 -3.03 -10.83 -17.31
N PRO A 227 -4.29 -10.38 -17.56
CA PRO A 227 -4.76 -9.12 -17.03
C PRO A 227 -4.65 -9.10 -15.50
N CYS A 228 -4.17 -7.98 -14.92
CA CYS A 228 -3.99 -7.88 -13.47
C CYS A 228 -5.32 -7.87 -12.69
N ASP A 229 -6.42 -7.53 -13.32
CA ASP A 229 -7.79 -7.58 -12.80
C ASP A 229 -8.47 -8.95 -12.97
N GLY A 230 -7.82 -9.90 -13.66
CA GLY A 230 -8.26 -11.29 -13.77
C GLY A 230 -8.31 -11.99 -12.42
N TYR A 231 -9.08 -13.09 -12.33
CA TYR A 231 -9.21 -13.88 -11.10
C TYR A 231 -8.46 -15.19 -11.22
N HIS A 232 -7.29 -15.23 -10.58
CA HIS A 232 -6.43 -16.43 -10.53
C HIS A 232 -6.12 -16.80 -9.07
N ARG A 233 -5.68 -18.04 -8.85
CA ARG A 233 -5.13 -18.45 -7.57
C ARG A 233 -3.80 -17.74 -7.34
N LEU A 234 -3.25 -17.86 -6.14
CA LEU A 234 -2.01 -17.19 -5.77
C LEU A 234 -1.05 -18.14 -5.08
N VAL A 235 0.23 -17.83 -5.17
CA VAL A 235 1.29 -18.46 -4.36
C VAL A 235 1.99 -17.36 -3.58
N CYS A 236 2.03 -17.48 -2.25
CA CYS A 236 2.80 -16.60 -1.39
C CYS A 236 4.14 -17.23 -1.01
N LYS A 237 5.14 -16.38 -0.80
CA LYS A 237 6.50 -16.73 -0.35
C LYS A 237 6.91 -15.87 0.84
N MET A 238 7.50 -16.48 1.85
CA MET A 238 8.12 -15.76 2.96
C MET A 238 9.40 -16.47 3.40
N ARG A 239 10.26 -15.78 4.12
CA ARG A 239 11.44 -16.40 4.74
C ARG A 239 11.02 -17.34 5.86
N GLN A 240 11.79 -18.43 6.06
CA GLN A 240 11.64 -19.26 7.24
C GLN A 240 11.98 -18.48 8.51
N LEU A 241 11.30 -18.83 9.59
CA LEU A 241 11.59 -18.33 10.92
C LEU A 241 12.67 -19.21 11.56
N TYR A 242 13.70 -18.59 12.08
CA TYR A 242 14.78 -19.28 12.77
C TYR A 242 14.60 -19.08 14.28
N LEU A 243 14.57 -20.18 15.04
CA LEU A 243 14.40 -20.22 16.50
C LEU A 243 15.58 -20.93 17.18
#